data_51498296d05db7b5f078a07acee6ec31
#
_entry.id   51498296d05db7b5f078a07acee6ec31
#
_cell.length_a   1.000
_cell.length_b   1.000
_cell.length_c   1.000
_cell.angle_alpha   90.00
_cell.angle_beta   90.00
_cell.angle_gamma   90.00
#
_symmetry.space_group_name_H-M   'P 1'
#
loop_
_entity.id
_entity.type
_entity.pdbx_description
1 polymer ?
#
loop_
_entity_poly.entity_id
_entity_poly.type
_entity_poly.pdbx_seq_one_letter_code
_entity_poly.pdbx_strand_id
1 'polypeptide(L)'
;IYLWVTGGITIYIPASILISFTMFLGIFSGHGFDPRYLGVNLCGGGIVMGAVFMATDPVTSPANPFGQVIYGTTIGILSGIFRVFGSAPDSVSYAIITANLLVPIIDEYCIPKPYGLRPGVQTGKREWGIPKEAIILGVITLIAGICLSSVFAVTKEPIAKQNEAARLASYRQVCPEAESFAYDDALTAAVD
;
A
#
# COMPACT_ATOMS: atom_id res chain seq x y z
N ILE A 1 -16.32 6.85 -10.74
CA ILE A 1 -17.20 7.94 -11.22
C ILE A 1 -18.42 8.07 -10.32
N TYR A 2 -19.18 7.00 -10.05
CA TYR A 2 -20.39 7.05 -9.21
C TYR A 2 -20.12 7.65 -7.82
N LEU A 3 -19.11 7.16 -7.10
CA LEU A 3 -18.74 7.63 -5.76
C LEU A 3 -18.28 9.09 -5.73
N TRP A 4 -17.74 9.58 -6.82
CA TRP A 4 -17.37 10.99 -6.94
C TRP A 4 -18.59 11.89 -7.21
N VAL A 5 -19.49 11.45 -8.11
CA VAL A 5 -20.72 12.18 -8.43
C VAL A 5 -21.66 12.26 -7.22
N THR A 6 -21.69 11.23 -6.38
CA THR A 6 -22.51 11.19 -5.15
C THR A 6 -21.86 11.93 -3.97
N GLY A 7 -20.65 12.51 -4.15
CA GLY A 7 -19.92 13.22 -3.09
C GLY A 7 -19.35 12.32 -2.01
N GLY A 8 -19.34 11.00 -2.22
CA GLY A 8 -18.81 10.03 -1.24
C GLY A 8 -17.28 10.02 -1.15
N ILE A 9 -16.58 10.51 -2.18
CA ILE A 9 -15.11 10.55 -2.23
C ILE A 9 -14.66 11.92 -2.71
N THR A 10 -13.69 12.52 -2.01
CA THR A 10 -13.02 13.75 -2.44
C THR A 10 -11.94 13.42 -3.48
N ILE A 11 -11.83 14.20 -4.53
CA ILE A 11 -10.86 13.99 -5.61
C ILE A 11 -9.41 14.30 -5.18
N TYR A 12 -9.23 15.06 -4.09
CA TYR A 12 -7.91 15.52 -3.64
C TYR A 12 -6.95 14.39 -3.31
N ILE A 13 -7.41 13.34 -2.62
CA ILE A 13 -6.59 12.20 -2.22
C ILE A 13 -6.15 11.37 -3.44
N PRO A 14 -7.07 10.85 -4.29
CA PRO A 14 -6.66 10.05 -5.45
C PRO A 14 -5.78 10.83 -6.42
N ALA A 15 -6.11 12.10 -6.68
CA ALA A 15 -5.34 12.92 -7.60
C ALA A 15 -3.92 13.17 -7.09
N SER A 16 -3.75 13.52 -5.81
CA SER A 16 -2.43 13.76 -5.23
C SER A 16 -1.58 12.50 -5.19
N ILE A 17 -2.16 11.32 -4.91
CA ILE A 17 -1.46 10.04 -4.94
C ILE A 17 -0.94 9.74 -6.35
N LEU A 18 -1.81 9.81 -7.36
CA LEU A 18 -1.44 9.46 -8.73
C LEU A 18 -0.40 10.42 -9.30
N ILE A 19 -0.55 11.73 -9.04
CA ILE A 19 0.40 12.75 -9.51
C ILE A 19 1.78 12.54 -8.84
N SER A 20 1.83 12.41 -7.52
CA SER A 20 3.09 12.26 -6.79
C SER A 20 3.79 10.95 -7.10
N PHE A 21 3.05 9.85 -7.25
CA PHE A 21 3.60 8.56 -7.67
C PHE A 21 4.18 8.62 -9.08
N THR A 22 3.47 9.21 -10.04
CA THR A 22 3.93 9.35 -11.42
C THR A 22 5.17 10.24 -11.51
N MET A 23 5.19 11.36 -10.78
CA MET A 23 6.36 12.23 -10.67
C MET A 23 7.56 11.49 -10.08
N PHE A 24 7.35 10.75 -8.99
CA PHE A 24 8.42 9.99 -8.35
C PHE A 24 9.01 8.93 -9.29
N LEU A 25 8.17 8.15 -9.96
CA LEU A 25 8.64 7.17 -10.95
C LEU A 25 9.39 7.83 -12.10
N GLY A 26 8.89 8.94 -12.64
CA GLY A 26 9.54 9.65 -13.74
C GLY A 26 10.95 10.12 -13.39
N ILE A 27 11.18 10.48 -12.13
CA ILE A 27 12.49 11.01 -11.67
C ILE A 27 13.43 9.87 -11.25
N PHE A 28 12.96 8.89 -10.49
CA PHE A 28 13.81 7.92 -9.80
C PHE A 28 13.90 6.55 -10.48
N SER A 29 13.03 6.21 -11.43
CA SER A 29 13.04 4.88 -12.07
C SER A 29 14.15 4.69 -13.13
N GLY A 30 14.84 5.77 -13.51
CA GLY A 30 15.84 5.72 -14.59
C GLY A 30 15.27 5.62 -16.02
N HIS A 31 13.97 5.36 -16.15
CA HIS A 31 13.28 5.31 -17.47
C HIS A 31 12.66 6.64 -17.87
N GLY A 32 12.80 7.69 -17.04
CA GLY A 32 12.21 9.01 -17.31
C GLY A 32 10.67 8.97 -17.37
N PHE A 33 10.10 9.86 -18.15
CA PHE A 33 8.66 9.96 -18.36
C PHE A 33 8.18 9.09 -19.54
N ASP A 34 8.66 7.85 -19.66
CA ASP A 34 8.15 6.92 -20.68
C ASP A 34 6.69 6.54 -20.35
N PRO A 35 5.71 6.92 -21.23
CA PRO A 35 4.29 6.70 -20.98
C PRO A 35 3.94 5.21 -20.88
N ARG A 36 4.70 4.34 -21.55
CA ARG A 36 4.49 2.91 -21.50
C ARG A 36 4.87 2.33 -20.13
N TYR A 37 6.02 2.72 -19.62
CA TYR A 37 6.50 2.31 -18.30
C TYR A 37 5.57 2.82 -17.19
N LEU A 38 5.19 4.10 -17.26
CA LEU A 38 4.26 4.72 -16.29
C LEU A 38 2.89 4.05 -16.33
N GLY A 39 2.36 3.77 -17.52
CA GLY A 39 1.07 3.09 -17.69
C GLY A 39 1.06 1.68 -17.09
N VAL A 40 2.10 0.89 -17.32
CA VAL A 40 2.24 -0.44 -16.73
C VAL A 40 2.27 -0.38 -15.20
N ASN A 41 3.03 0.55 -14.62
CA ASN A 41 3.13 0.69 -13.17
C ASN A 41 1.85 1.24 -12.53
N LEU A 42 1.14 2.14 -13.20
CA LEU A 42 -0.15 2.64 -12.73
C LEU A 42 -1.24 1.57 -12.76
N CYS A 43 -1.33 0.81 -13.87
CA CYS A 43 -2.38 -0.19 -14.04
C CYS A 43 -2.04 -1.53 -13.37
N GLY A 44 -0.76 -1.92 -13.37
CA GLY A 44 -0.32 -3.24 -12.91
C GLY A 44 -0.11 -3.39 -11.40
N GLY A 45 -0.06 -2.27 -10.65
CA GLY A 45 0.36 -2.30 -9.23
C GLY A 45 -0.74 -2.04 -8.21
N GLY A 46 -2.01 -2.05 -8.59
CA GLY A 46 -3.11 -1.80 -7.65
C GLY A 46 -3.15 -0.37 -7.09
N ILE A 47 -2.30 0.56 -7.56
CA ILE A 47 -2.24 1.92 -7.02
C ILE A 47 -3.53 2.69 -7.25
N VAL A 48 -4.17 2.50 -8.41
CA VAL A 48 -5.46 3.14 -8.72
C VAL A 48 -6.53 2.65 -7.76
N MET A 49 -6.56 1.34 -7.49
CA MET A 49 -7.50 0.73 -6.53
C MET A 49 -7.24 1.24 -5.11
N GLY A 50 -5.98 1.24 -4.68
CA GLY A 50 -5.56 1.76 -3.38
C GLY A 50 -5.86 3.24 -3.21
N ALA A 51 -5.61 4.05 -4.23
CA ALA A 51 -5.86 5.50 -4.20
C ALA A 51 -7.36 5.84 -4.14
N VAL A 52 -8.21 5.08 -4.86
CA VAL A 52 -9.65 5.39 -4.97
C VAL A 52 -10.45 4.79 -3.83
N PHE A 53 -10.12 3.59 -3.36
CA PHE A 53 -10.93 2.87 -2.36
C PHE A 53 -10.28 2.77 -0.98
N MET A 54 -8.97 2.53 -0.91
CA MET A 54 -8.31 2.32 0.39
C MET A 54 -7.90 3.63 1.07
N ALA A 55 -7.33 4.57 0.31
CA ALA A 55 -6.85 5.83 0.86
C ALA A 55 -7.96 6.88 1.10
N THR A 56 -9.11 6.69 0.51
CA THR A 56 -10.26 7.61 0.64
C THR A 56 -11.23 7.22 1.74
N ASP A 57 -10.86 6.30 2.63
CA ASP A 57 -11.67 5.94 3.79
C ASP A 57 -11.87 7.18 4.69
N PRO A 58 -13.12 7.63 4.93
CA PRO A 58 -13.39 8.84 5.71
C PRO A 58 -12.98 8.73 7.20
N VAL A 59 -12.72 7.52 7.68
CA VAL A 59 -12.31 7.30 9.09
C VAL A 59 -10.81 7.55 9.29
N THR A 60 -10.00 7.19 8.31
CA THR A 60 -8.53 7.24 8.41
C THR A 60 -7.91 8.41 7.66
N SER A 61 -8.66 9.08 6.76
CA SER A 61 -8.16 10.20 5.98
C SER A 61 -8.29 11.53 6.74
N PRO A 62 -7.40 12.52 6.48
CA PRO A 62 -7.51 13.86 7.06
C PRO A 62 -8.81 14.57 6.68
N ALA A 63 -9.37 15.30 7.63
CA ALA A 63 -10.63 16.04 7.44
C ALA A 63 -10.48 17.28 6.55
N ASN A 64 -9.29 17.90 6.50
CA ASN A 64 -9.05 19.16 5.80
C ASN A 64 -8.53 18.88 4.36
N PRO A 65 -9.02 19.60 3.31
CA PRO A 65 -8.54 19.45 1.93
C PRO A 65 -7.02 19.60 1.78
N PHE A 66 -6.42 20.52 2.52
CA PHE A 66 -4.96 20.72 2.51
C PHE A 66 -4.23 19.51 3.12
N GLY A 67 -4.74 18.96 4.24
CA GLY A 67 -4.25 17.73 4.84
C GLY A 67 -4.39 16.52 3.91
N GLN A 68 -5.48 16.45 3.15
CA GLN A 68 -5.72 15.39 2.16
C GLN A 68 -4.67 15.39 1.03
N VAL A 69 -4.25 16.58 0.57
CA VAL A 69 -3.20 16.69 -0.46
C VAL A 69 -1.84 16.24 0.11
N ILE A 70 -1.49 16.66 1.32
CA ILE A 70 -0.24 16.23 1.99
C ILE A 70 -0.25 14.72 2.19
N TYR A 71 -1.34 14.18 2.71
CA TYR A 71 -1.53 12.74 2.94
C TYR A 71 -1.39 11.94 1.65
N GLY A 72 -2.09 12.34 0.59
CA GLY A 72 -2.01 11.67 -0.70
C GLY A 72 -0.62 11.77 -1.34
N THR A 73 0.06 12.93 -1.22
CA THR A 73 1.44 13.10 -1.70
C THR A 73 2.39 12.16 -0.97
N THR A 74 2.25 12.02 0.34
CA THR A 74 3.05 11.10 1.17
C THR A 74 2.85 9.64 0.73
N ILE A 75 1.60 9.21 0.51
CA ILE A 75 1.30 7.87 0.00
C ILE A 75 1.94 7.64 -1.37
N GLY A 76 1.81 8.61 -2.28
CA GLY A 76 2.37 8.47 -3.63
C GLY A 76 3.88 8.33 -3.64
N ILE A 77 4.59 9.14 -2.83
CA ILE A 77 6.05 9.05 -2.67
C ILE A 77 6.46 7.71 -2.04
N LEU A 78 5.83 7.31 -0.93
CA LEU A 78 6.11 6.04 -0.26
C LEU A 78 5.84 4.83 -1.17
N SER A 79 4.73 4.85 -1.91
CA SER A 79 4.42 3.80 -2.89
C SER A 79 5.47 3.74 -3.99
N GLY A 80 5.97 4.91 -4.44
CA GLY A 80 7.05 5.00 -5.42
C GLY A 80 8.36 4.42 -4.88
N ILE A 81 8.73 4.75 -3.63
CA ILE A 81 9.92 4.21 -2.97
C ILE A 81 9.82 2.68 -2.87
N PHE A 82 8.71 2.17 -2.36
CA PHE A 82 8.52 0.72 -2.23
C PHE A 82 8.47 0.01 -3.58
N ARG A 83 8.07 0.69 -4.65
CA ARG A 83 8.02 0.14 -6.00
C ARG A 83 9.39 0.09 -6.66
N VAL A 84 10.22 1.12 -6.49
CA VAL A 84 11.53 1.24 -7.11
C VAL A 84 12.60 0.45 -6.33
N PHE A 85 12.55 0.52 -5.01
CA PHE A 85 13.57 -0.09 -4.13
C PHE A 85 13.10 -1.39 -3.48
N GLY A 86 11.81 -1.69 -3.48
CA GLY A 86 11.22 -2.89 -2.88
C GLY A 86 10.81 -3.91 -3.93
N SER A 87 10.91 -5.19 -3.60
CA SER A 87 10.41 -6.30 -4.45
C SER A 87 8.94 -6.64 -4.19
N ALA A 88 8.23 -5.83 -3.38
CA ALA A 88 6.86 -6.14 -2.97
C ALA A 88 5.84 -5.64 -4.01
N PRO A 89 4.98 -6.51 -4.55
CA PRO A 89 3.90 -6.11 -5.47
C PRO A 89 2.87 -5.20 -4.80
N ASP A 90 2.65 -5.34 -3.49
CA ASP A 90 1.64 -4.62 -2.71
C ASP A 90 2.18 -3.34 -2.05
N SER A 91 3.09 -2.64 -2.72
CA SER A 91 3.73 -1.40 -2.23
C SER A 91 2.74 -0.33 -1.73
N VAL A 92 1.56 -0.28 -2.33
CA VAL A 92 0.53 0.72 -2.01
C VAL A 92 -0.10 0.49 -0.64
N SER A 93 -0.38 -0.77 -0.29
CA SER A 93 -0.97 -1.11 1.02
C SER A 93 -0.04 -0.72 2.18
N TYR A 94 1.25 -0.99 2.04
CA TYR A 94 2.25 -0.58 3.04
C TYR A 94 2.39 0.94 3.15
N ALA A 95 2.33 1.64 2.01
CA ALA A 95 2.37 3.10 1.98
C ALA A 95 1.16 3.71 2.69
N ILE A 96 -0.04 3.18 2.47
CA ILE A 96 -1.27 3.65 3.12
C ILE A 96 -1.21 3.42 4.64
N ILE A 97 -0.79 2.23 5.09
CA ILE A 97 -0.66 1.93 6.53
C ILE A 97 0.33 2.90 7.19
N THR A 98 1.47 3.13 6.55
CA THR A 98 2.49 4.06 7.07
C THR A 98 1.97 5.50 7.09
N ALA A 99 1.27 5.94 6.04
CA ALA A 99 0.71 7.27 5.97
C ALA A 99 -0.42 7.50 7.01
N ASN A 100 -1.21 6.47 7.34
CA ASN A 100 -2.24 6.55 8.37
C ASN A 100 -1.65 6.86 9.76
N LEU A 101 -0.42 6.44 10.04
CA LEU A 101 0.28 6.82 11.27
C LEU A 101 0.61 8.32 11.32
N LEU A 102 0.72 8.98 10.16
CA LEU A 102 1.03 10.41 10.07
C LEU A 102 -0.22 11.28 10.11
N VAL A 103 -1.42 10.72 9.91
CA VAL A 103 -2.68 11.49 9.89
C VAL A 103 -2.90 12.32 11.15
N PRO A 104 -2.68 11.82 12.38
CA PRO A 104 -2.85 12.64 13.59
C PRO A 104 -1.91 13.86 13.61
N ILE A 105 -0.72 13.72 13.05
CA ILE A 105 0.25 14.82 12.94
C ILE A 105 -0.20 15.81 11.87
N ILE A 106 -0.63 15.31 10.71
CA ILE A 106 -1.14 16.14 9.61
C ILE A 106 -2.33 16.97 10.07
N ASP A 107 -3.28 16.36 10.78
CA ASP A 107 -4.46 17.04 11.28
C ASP A 107 -4.09 18.12 12.33
N GLU A 108 -3.13 17.87 13.21
CA GLU A 108 -2.69 18.86 14.18
C GLU A 108 -2.15 20.14 13.53
N TYR A 109 -1.42 20.01 12.40
CA TYR A 109 -0.85 21.15 11.69
C TYR A 109 -1.79 21.77 10.67
N CYS A 110 -2.71 21.00 10.09
CA CYS A 110 -3.55 21.42 8.97
C CYS A 110 -4.95 21.92 9.40
N ILE A 111 -5.42 21.61 10.62
CA ILE A 111 -6.72 22.08 11.08
C ILE A 111 -6.60 23.57 11.46
N PRO A 112 -7.34 24.46 10.78
CA PRO A 112 -7.37 25.88 11.16
C PRO A 112 -7.99 26.00 12.56
N LYS A 113 -7.38 26.83 13.40
CA LYS A 113 -7.91 27.11 14.74
C LYS A 113 -9.35 27.61 14.64
N PRO A 114 -10.31 27.03 15.36
CA PRO A 114 -11.69 27.45 15.26
C PRO A 114 -11.86 28.90 15.66
N TYR A 115 -12.57 29.65 14.82
CA TYR A 115 -12.90 31.07 15.10
C TYR A 115 -13.74 31.16 16.37
N GLY A 116 -13.32 32.03 17.30
CA GLY A 116 -14.11 32.37 18.50
C GLY A 116 -13.68 31.68 19.79
N LEU A 117 -12.64 30.86 19.81
CA LEU A 117 -12.06 30.40 21.07
C LEU A 117 -11.25 31.50 21.72
N ARG A 118 -11.68 31.93 22.95
CA ARG A 118 -10.88 32.81 23.78
C ARG A 118 -9.52 32.16 24.07
N PRO A 119 -8.42 32.93 24.08
CA PRO A 119 -7.12 32.40 24.47
C PRO A 119 -7.22 31.88 25.91
N GLY A 120 -7.07 30.58 26.11
CA GLY A 120 -7.18 29.92 27.42
C GLY A 120 -8.17 28.77 27.51
N VAL A 121 -9.06 28.58 26.54
CA VAL A 121 -9.88 27.35 26.49
C VAL A 121 -8.99 26.24 25.88
N GLN A 122 -8.43 25.44 26.77
CA GLN A 122 -7.74 24.19 26.37
C GLN A 122 -8.80 23.27 25.77
N THR A 123 -8.83 23.15 24.46
CA THR A 123 -9.51 22.04 23.76
C THR A 123 -8.96 20.76 24.35
N GLY A 124 -9.78 20.08 25.13
CA GLY A 124 -9.57 18.85 25.86
C GLY A 124 -8.12 18.35 25.96
N LYS A 125 -7.59 18.31 27.17
CA LYS A 125 -6.36 17.60 27.46
C LYS A 125 -6.51 16.21 26.83
N ARG A 126 -5.75 15.94 25.78
CA ARG A 126 -5.58 14.60 25.26
C ARG A 126 -4.95 13.81 26.39
N GLU A 127 -5.76 13.09 27.16
CA GLU A 127 -5.24 12.14 28.13
C GLU A 127 -4.46 11.09 27.33
N TRP A 128 -3.16 11.09 27.47
CA TRP A 128 -2.24 10.09 26.90
C TRP A 128 -2.40 8.76 27.65
N GLY A 129 -3.65 8.37 27.92
CA GLY A 129 -3.99 7.03 28.33
C GLY A 129 -4.17 6.17 27.07
N ILE A 130 -3.50 5.03 27.01
CA ILE A 130 -3.74 4.05 25.94
C ILE A 130 -5.25 3.77 25.97
N PRO A 131 -6.02 4.17 24.93
CA PRO A 131 -7.45 3.96 24.94
C PRO A 131 -7.73 2.47 25.00
N LYS A 132 -8.75 2.07 25.76
CA LYS A 132 -9.14 0.66 25.89
C LYS A 132 -9.37 0.00 24.54
N GLU A 133 -9.84 0.78 23.57
CA GLU A 133 -10.06 0.37 22.19
C GLU A 133 -8.76 -0.06 21.49
N ALA A 134 -7.65 0.64 21.74
CA ALA A 134 -6.35 0.30 21.17
C ALA A 134 -5.80 -1.04 21.72
N ILE A 135 -6.03 -1.30 23.02
CA ILE A 135 -5.66 -2.58 23.64
C ILE A 135 -6.49 -3.72 23.04
N ILE A 136 -7.80 -3.52 22.92
CA ILE A 136 -8.70 -4.53 22.34
C ILE A 136 -8.30 -4.81 20.90
N LEU A 137 -8.05 -3.78 20.10
CA LEU A 137 -7.60 -3.94 18.72
C LEU A 137 -6.25 -4.67 18.64
N GLY A 138 -5.32 -4.33 19.53
CA GLY A 138 -4.03 -5.00 19.64
C GLY A 138 -4.15 -6.49 19.95
N VAL A 139 -5.03 -6.86 20.86
CA VAL A 139 -5.30 -8.27 21.20
C VAL A 139 -5.93 -9.01 20.03
N ILE A 140 -6.91 -8.42 19.34
CA ILE A 140 -7.57 -9.00 18.17
C ILE A 140 -6.56 -9.24 17.04
N THR A 141 -5.71 -8.25 16.74
CA THR A 141 -4.69 -8.37 15.68
C THR A 141 -3.64 -9.42 16.02
N LEU A 142 -3.25 -9.53 17.29
CA LEU A 142 -2.32 -10.55 17.75
C LEU A 142 -2.90 -11.96 17.58
N ILE A 143 -4.15 -12.17 17.99
CA ILE A 143 -4.85 -13.46 17.83
C ILE A 143 -4.97 -13.79 16.32
N ALA A 144 -5.42 -12.84 15.50
CA ALA A 144 -5.54 -13.03 14.06
C ALA A 144 -4.18 -13.36 13.42
N GLY A 145 -3.09 -12.70 13.84
CA GLY A 145 -1.74 -12.97 13.38
C GLY A 145 -1.26 -14.38 13.71
N ILE A 146 -1.52 -14.85 14.94
CA ILE A 146 -1.19 -16.22 15.36
C ILE A 146 -2.00 -17.24 14.53
N CYS A 147 -3.31 -17.02 14.37
CA CYS A 147 -4.15 -17.90 13.55
C CYS A 147 -3.65 -17.96 12.10
N LEU A 148 -3.35 -16.82 11.49
CA LEU A 148 -2.86 -16.76 10.12
C LEU A 148 -1.49 -17.44 9.97
N SER A 149 -0.59 -17.22 10.93
CA SER A 149 0.73 -17.86 10.96
C SER A 149 0.60 -19.39 11.08
N SER A 150 -0.32 -19.86 11.91
CA SER A 150 -0.59 -21.30 12.07
C SER A 150 -1.11 -21.93 10.78
N VAL A 151 -2.06 -21.28 10.12
CA VAL A 151 -2.59 -21.73 8.82
C VAL A 151 -1.48 -21.74 7.77
N PHE A 152 -0.65 -20.70 7.73
CA PHE A 152 0.48 -20.60 6.80
C PHE A 152 1.48 -21.75 7.03
N ALA A 153 1.83 -22.04 8.29
CA ALA A 153 2.75 -23.12 8.63
C ALA A 153 2.26 -24.50 8.14
N VAL A 154 0.97 -24.76 8.27
CA VAL A 154 0.35 -26.01 7.79
C VAL A 154 0.23 -26.04 6.26
N THR A 155 -0.04 -24.90 5.64
CA THR A 155 -0.33 -24.82 4.20
C THR A 155 0.92 -24.66 3.34
N LYS A 156 2.05 -24.26 3.91
CA LYS A 156 3.32 -24.04 3.20
C LYS A 156 3.79 -25.27 2.43
N GLU A 157 3.76 -26.47 3.04
CA GLU A 157 4.20 -27.70 2.38
C GLU A 157 3.31 -28.11 1.20
N PRO A 158 1.95 -28.18 1.33
CA PRO A 158 1.11 -28.54 0.20
C PRO A 158 1.18 -27.52 -0.93
N ILE A 159 1.32 -26.22 -0.63
CA ILE A 159 1.48 -25.17 -1.66
C ILE A 159 2.82 -25.36 -2.40
N ALA A 160 3.92 -25.64 -1.69
CA ALA A 160 5.21 -25.90 -2.32
C ALA A 160 5.15 -27.08 -3.29
N LYS A 161 4.53 -28.19 -2.88
CA LYS A 161 4.35 -29.37 -3.73
C LYS A 161 3.47 -29.09 -4.96
N GLN A 162 2.41 -28.31 -4.80
CA GLN A 162 1.55 -27.91 -5.94
C GLN A 162 2.27 -27.00 -6.90
N ASN A 163 3.06 -26.05 -6.40
CA ASN A 163 3.86 -25.16 -7.24
C ASN A 163 4.93 -25.93 -8.02
N GLU A 164 5.61 -26.89 -7.40
CA GLU A 164 6.57 -27.78 -8.10
C GLU A 164 5.87 -28.60 -9.18
N ALA A 165 4.72 -29.21 -8.85
CA ALA A 165 3.94 -29.97 -9.81
C ALA A 165 3.46 -29.12 -10.99
N ALA A 166 3.00 -27.89 -10.72
CA ALA A 166 2.58 -26.94 -11.75
C ALA A 166 3.75 -26.51 -12.63
N ARG A 167 4.94 -26.24 -12.05
CA ARG A 167 6.16 -25.92 -12.79
C ARG A 167 6.60 -27.08 -13.69
N LEU A 168 6.62 -28.31 -13.15
CA LEU A 168 6.94 -29.50 -13.91
C LEU A 168 5.96 -29.73 -15.06
N ALA A 169 4.67 -29.51 -14.83
CA ALA A 169 3.65 -29.58 -15.87
C ALA A 169 3.90 -28.55 -16.99
N SER A 170 4.28 -27.33 -16.63
CA SER A 170 4.63 -26.28 -17.60
C SER A 170 5.87 -26.66 -18.42
N TYR A 171 6.90 -27.22 -17.78
CA TYR A 171 8.11 -27.67 -18.47
C TYR A 171 7.82 -28.82 -19.43
N ARG A 172 6.95 -29.76 -19.07
CA ARG A 172 6.52 -30.85 -19.95
C ARG A 172 5.74 -30.37 -21.17
N GLN A 173 5.04 -29.25 -21.08
CA GLN A 173 4.36 -28.64 -22.24
C GLN A 173 5.37 -28.09 -23.27
N VAL A 174 6.53 -27.60 -22.83
CA VAL A 174 7.55 -27.02 -23.67
C VAL A 174 8.50 -28.10 -24.22
N CYS A 175 8.83 -29.10 -23.40
CA CYS A 175 9.74 -30.19 -23.76
C CYS A 175 9.11 -31.55 -23.42
N PRO A 176 8.20 -32.09 -24.26
CA PRO A 176 7.48 -33.34 -23.99
C PRO A 176 8.37 -34.60 -23.98
N GLU A 177 9.58 -34.54 -24.56
CA GLU A 177 10.52 -35.67 -24.62
C GLU A 177 11.48 -35.76 -23.43
N ALA A 178 11.47 -34.79 -22.52
CA ALA A 178 12.37 -34.78 -21.37
C ALA A 178 11.89 -35.72 -20.26
N GLU A 179 12.71 -36.69 -19.88
CA GLU A 179 12.41 -37.64 -18.79
C GLU A 179 12.63 -37.03 -17.37
N SER A 180 13.57 -36.08 -17.26
CA SER A 180 13.83 -35.40 -15.97
C SER A 180 14.21 -33.93 -16.19
N PHE A 181 13.79 -33.08 -15.23
CA PHE A 181 14.15 -31.68 -15.17
C PHE A 181 15.00 -31.45 -13.90
N ALA A 182 16.25 -31.03 -14.09
CA ALA A 182 17.14 -30.64 -12.99
C ALA A 182 17.29 -29.12 -13.00
N TYR A 183 17.30 -28.52 -11.83
CA TYR A 183 17.58 -27.10 -11.67
C TYR A 183 19.11 -26.91 -11.67
N ASP A 184 19.62 -26.11 -12.59
CA ASP A 184 21.04 -25.77 -12.65
C ASP A 184 21.24 -24.32 -12.23
N ASP A 185 21.75 -24.14 -11.01
CA ASP A 185 22.01 -22.82 -10.42
C ASP A 185 23.06 -22.03 -11.21
N ALA A 186 23.97 -22.73 -11.94
CA ALA A 186 24.99 -22.07 -12.74
C ALA A 186 24.44 -21.43 -14.02
N LEU A 187 23.40 -22.00 -14.61
CA LEU A 187 22.73 -21.45 -15.79
C LEU A 187 21.80 -20.28 -15.43
N THR A 188 21.14 -20.32 -14.28
CA THR A 188 20.31 -19.19 -13.83
C THR A 188 21.13 -17.96 -13.47
N ALA A 189 22.32 -18.13 -12.87
CA ALA A 189 23.23 -17.01 -12.58
C ALA A 189 23.88 -16.38 -13.83
N ALA A 190 23.79 -17.03 -14.99
CA ALA A 190 24.32 -16.51 -16.25
C ALA A 190 23.28 -15.74 -17.09
N VAL A 191 22.01 -15.77 -16.69
CA VAL A 191 20.87 -15.10 -17.38
C VAL A 191 20.42 -13.82 -16.67
N ASP A 192 20.79 -13.63 -15.39
CA ASP A 192 20.60 -12.39 -14.61
C ASP A 192 21.81 -11.45 -14.80
#